data_e794e25fbe11c1659cf8646f5dd1009c
#
_entry.id   e794e25fbe11c1659cf8646f5dd1009c
#
_cell.length_a   1.000
_cell.length_b   1.000
_cell.length_c   1.000
_cell.angle_alpha   90.00
_cell.angle_beta   90.00
_cell.angle_gamma   90.00
#
_symmetry.space_group_name_H-M   'P 1'
#
loop_
_entity.id
_entity.type
_entity.pdbx_description
1 polymer ?
#
loop_
_entity_poly.entity_id
_entity_poly.type
_entity_poly.pdbx_seq_one_letter_code
_entity_poly.pdbx_strand_id
1 'polypeptide(L)'
;MLRPTMRRVASVVFASAVLAGGLAAGVGTATAQSALPDLGSSGTTDPNTPSTATETFENLSVTREVIGRNVLAPSQVVTYRTTISATGAPVRIINRITDHFGGYVPGSAKITAWRDGSMKTENVTPTVMGRDAAFSGNWTVSSDGGKTLTLEVSYRLGGLAAFPAGGFVLDSGFSVQADGLGLKTWDPMGVKVTVRDPNAIELVESLGWWALCTGDGLNIPCGS
;
A
#
# COMPACT_ATOMS: atom_id res chain seq x y z
N MET A 1 33.54 49.85 -16.53
CA MET A 1 32.49 49.65 -17.53
C MET A 1 31.92 48.24 -17.33
N LEU A 2 30.83 48.10 -16.59
CA LEU A 2 30.17 46.82 -16.33
C LEU A 2 28.93 46.72 -17.23
N ARG A 3 28.83 45.63 -18.01
CA ARG A 3 27.61 45.29 -18.78
C ARG A 3 26.74 44.36 -17.96
N PRO A 4 25.45 44.62 -17.81
CA PRO A 4 24.52 43.70 -17.18
C PRO A 4 23.98 42.67 -18.20
N THR A 5 24.13 41.39 -17.90
CA THR A 5 23.51 40.28 -18.64
C THR A 5 22.07 40.09 -18.18
N MET A 6 21.11 40.37 -19.03
CA MET A 6 19.69 40.08 -18.84
C MET A 6 19.45 38.56 -18.88
N ARG A 7 18.98 37.99 -17.77
CA ARG A 7 18.39 36.64 -17.71
C ARG A 7 16.92 36.74 -18.14
N ARG A 8 16.57 36.07 -19.23
CA ARG A 8 15.18 35.90 -19.67
C ARG A 8 14.56 34.79 -18.80
N VAL A 9 13.54 35.15 -18.01
CA VAL A 9 12.67 34.23 -17.31
C VAL A 9 11.56 33.84 -18.28
N ALA A 10 11.48 32.57 -18.66
CA ALA A 10 10.38 32.03 -19.44
C ALA A 10 9.24 31.69 -18.48
N SER A 11 8.16 32.48 -18.48
CA SER A 11 6.94 32.21 -17.78
C SER A 11 6.09 31.22 -18.58
N VAL A 12 5.88 30.03 -18.06
CA VAL A 12 4.91 29.07 -18.60
C VAL A 12 3.54 29.39 -17.99
N VAL A 13 2.64 29.88 -18.81
CA VAL A 13 1.25 30.15 -18.43
C VAL A 13 0.44 28.87 -18.66
N PHE A 14 -0.07 28.25 -17.60
CA PHE A 14 -1.08 27.21 -17.70
C PHE A 14 -2.46 27.83 -17.88
N ALA A 15 -3.06 27.65 -19.03
CA ALA A 15 -4.46 28.02 -19.30
C ALA A 15 -5.37 26.92 -18.73
N SER A 16 -6.09 27.24 -17.65
CA SER A 16 -7.16 26.41 -17.11
C SER A 16 -8.47 26.75 -17.88
N ALA A 17 -8.92 25.84 -18.75
CA ALA A 17 -10.23 25.91 -19.35
C ALA A 17 -11.28 25.31 -18.41
N VAL A 18 -12.08 26.14 -17.78
CA VAL A 18 -13.31 25.76 -17.06
C VAL A 18 -14.44 25.70 -18.06
N LEU A 19 -14.94 24.53 -18.41
CA LEU A 19 -16.16 24.30 -19.15
C LEU A 19 -17.31 24.08 -18.16
N ALA A 20 -18.09 25.13 -17.93
CA ALA A 20 -19.41 25.05 -17.31
C ALA A 20 -20.42 24.65 -18.39
N GLY A 21 -21.11 23.53 -18.24
CA GLY A 21 -22.14 23.06 -19.18
C GLY A 21 -23.20 22.21 -18.48
N GLY A 22 -24.34 22.83 -18.22
CA GLY A 22 -25.74 22.45 -18.38
C GLY A 22 -26.22 21.09 -17.82
N LEU A 23 -27.11 21.20 -16.81
CA LEU A 23 -28.04 20.17 -16.37
C LEU A 23 -29.07 19.81 -17.48
N ALA A 24 -29.13 18.54 -17.85
CA ALA A 24 -30.31 17.94 -18.48
C ALA A 24 -30.57 16.57 -17.86
N ALA A 25 -31.72 16.43 -17.23
CA ALA A 25 -32.23 15.20 -16.70
C ALA A 25 -32.59 14.24 -17.84
N GLY A 26 -31.98 13.06 -17.86
CA GLY A 26 -32.30 11.98 -18.77
C GLY A 26 -31.87 10.66 -18.16
N VAL A 27 -32.84 9.83 -17.79
CA VAL A 27 -32.65 8.45 -17.33
C VAL A 27 -32.11 7.63 -18.51
N GLY A 28 -30.82 7.32 -18.45
CA GLY A 28 -30.17 6.45 -19.42
C GLY A 28 -28.82 6.03 -18.85
N THR A 29 -28.70 4.76 -18.43
CA THR A 29 -27.44 4.15 -18.06
C THR A 29 -26.55 4.00 -19.29
N ALA A 30 -25.84 5.05 -19.66
CA ALA A 30 -24.72 4.95 -20.56
C ALA A 30 -23.47 5.26 -19.76
N THR A 31 -22.75 4.25 -19.35
CA THR A 31 -21.35 4.37 -18.88
C THR A 31 -20.49 4.75 -20.08
N ALA A 32 -20.52 6.02 -20.43
CA ALA A 32 -19.50 6.61 -21.29
C ALA A 32 -18.26 6.78 -20.43
N GLN A 33 -17.49 5.70 -20.31
CA GLN A 33 -16.13 5.76 -19.82
C GLN A 33 -15.33 6.52 -20.88
N SER A 34 -15.21 7.83 -20.70
CA SER A 34 -14.29 8.65 -21.47
C SER A 34 -12.89 8.10 -21.22
N ALA A 35 -12.38 7.33 -22.17
CA ALA A 35 -10.99 6.95 -22.22
C ALA A 35 -10.15 8.20 -22.51
N LEU A 36 -9.95 9.05 -21.50
CA LEU A 36 -8.78 9.91 -21.50
C LEU A 36 -7.58 8.97 -21.40
N PRO A 37 -6.56 9.14 -22.26
CA PRO A 37 -5.32 8.38 -22.08
C PRO A 37 -4.84 8.62 -20.64
N ASP A 38 -4.64 7.54 -19.92
CA ASP A 38 -4.16 7.56 -18.53
C ASP A 38 -2.72 8.13 -18.53
N LEU A 39 -2.61 9.46 -18.46
CA LEU A 39 -1.35 10.19 -18.44
C LEU A 39 -0.78 10.27 -17.01
N GLY A 40 -1.37 9.61 -16.06
CA GLY A 40 -0.94 9.57 -14.67
C GLY A 40 -0.49 8.18 -14.24
N SER A 41 0.52 8.13 -13.42
CA SER A 41 1.03 6.98 -12.67
C SER A 41 -0.07 6.29 -11.86
N SER A 42 -1.03 5.66 -12.52
CA SER A 42 -2.17 5.04 -11.88
C SER A 42 -2.10 3.53 -12.02
N GLY A 43 -1.76 2.85 -10.92
CA GLY A 43 -2.00 1.41 -10.82
C GLY A 43 -3.49 1.11 -11.13
N THR A 44 -3.79 -0.08 -11.56
CA THR A 44 -5.14 -0.55 -11.87
C THR A 44 -5.55 -1.64 -10.90
N THR A 45 -6.80 -2.05 -10.97
CA THR A 45 -7.29 -3.26 -10.28
C THR A 45 -7.51 -4.33 -11.33
N ASP A 46 -6.82 -5.47 -11.18
CA ASP A 46 -7.06 -6.66 -11.98
C ASP A 46 -7.93 -7.64 -11.17
N PRO A 47 -9.15 -7.94 -11.63
CA PRO A 47 -10.04 -8.87 -10.95
C PRO A 47 -9.51 -10.32 -10.95
N ASN A 48 -8.57 -10.65 -11.83
CA ASN A 48 -7.98 -11.99 -11.90
C ASN A 48 -6.81 -12.17 -10.93
N THR A 49 -6.30 -11.08 -10.33
CA THR A 49 -5.26 -11.14 -9.31
C THR A 49 -5.92 -11.21 -7.94
N PRO A 50 -5.80 -12.33 -7.19
CA PRO A 50 -6.40 -12.47 -5.87
C PRO A 50 -5.88 -11.39 -4.91
N SER A 51 -6.73 -10.41 -4.58
CA SER A 51 -6.41 -9.29 -3.69
C SER A 51 -6.90 -9.49 -2.26
N THR A 52 -7.54 -10.61 -1.99
CA THR A 52 -8.07 -10.98 -0.66
C THR A 52 -7.90 -12.48 -0.44
N ALA A 53 -7.52 -12.84 0.79
CA ALA A 53 -7.49 -14.22 1.25
C ALA A 53 -7.97 -14.29 2.71
N THR A 54 -8.57 -15.43 3.07
CA THR A 54 -9.00 -15.70 4.44
C THR A 54 -8.50 -17.07 4.86
N GLU A 55 -7.85 -17.10 6.01
CA GLU A 55 -7.30 -18.30 6.63
C GLU A 55 -7.88 -18.48 8.04
N THR A 56 -7.87 -19.69 8.53
CA THR A 56 -8.34 -20.02 9.87
C THR A 56 -7.25 -20.62 10.72
N PHE A 57 -7.25 -20.30 12.00
CA PHE A 57 -6.37 -20.88 13.00
C PHE A 57 -7.18 -21.07 14.28
N GLU A 58 -7.57 -22.32 14.53
CA GLU A 58 -8.50 -22.68 15.62
C GLU A 58 -9.80 -21.85 15.52
N ASN A 59 -10.10 -21.08 16.55
CA ASN A 59 -11.26 -20.16 16.57
C ASN A 59 -10.93 -18.75 16.06
N LEU A 60 -9.81 -18.54 15.41
CA LEU A 60 -9.47 -17.27 14.76
C LEU A 60 -9.71 -17.37 13.25
N SER A 61 -10.25 -16.31 12.69
CA SER A 61 -10.31 -16.06 11.25
C SER A 61 -9.44 -14.86 10.94
N VAL A 62 -8.51 -15.02 9.99
CA VAL A 62 -7.58 -13.99 9.55
C VAL A 62 -7.88 -13.69 8.09
N THR A 63 -8.39 -12.49 7.81
CA THR A 63 -8.64 -12.00 6.47
C THR A 63 -7.61 -10.92 6.14
N ARG A 64 -6.91 -11.10 5.02
CA ARG A 64 -5.96 -10.11 4.49
C ARG A 64 -6.43 -9.63 3.12
N GLU A 65 -6.32 -8.33 2.88
CA GLU A 65 -6.72 -7.72 1.63
C GLU A 65 -5.76 -6.60 1.21
N VAL A 66 -5.65 -6.35 -0.09
CA VAL A 66 -5.03 -5.15 -0.66
C VAL A 66 -6.05 -4.02 -0.65
N ILE A 67 -5.69 -2.89 -0.07
CA ILE A 67 -6.51 -1.69 -0.10
C ILE A 67 -6.21 -0.89 -1.36
N GLY A 68 -7.22 -0.78 -2.23
CA GLY A 68 -7.11 -0.06 -3.49
C GLY A 68 -6.60 -0.93 -4.63
N ARG A 69 -5.51 -0.52 -5.27
CA ARG A 69 -5.00 -1.14 -6.51
C ARG A 69 -4.11 -2.33 -6.22
N ASN A 70 -4.28 -3.40 -6.99
CA ASN A 70 -3.47 -4.61 -6.91
C ASN A 70 -2.55 -4.82 -8.14
N VAL A 71 -2.55 -3.86 -9.09
CA VAL A 71 -1.59 -3.78 -10.21
C VAL A 71 -0.84 -2.47 -10.11
N LEU A 72 0.44 -2.53 -9.83
CA LEU A 72 1.28 -1.40 -9.48
C LEU A 72 2.56 -1.39 -10.33
N ALA A 73 3.15 -0.21 -10.52
CA ALA A 73 4.49 -0.09 -11.06
C ALA A 73 5.56 -0.22 -9.96
N PRO A 74 6.82 -0.48 -10.31
CA PRO A 74 7.95 -0.39 -9.39
C PRO A 74 7.96 0.94 -8.63
N SER A 75 8.44 0.93 -7.40
CA SER A 75 8.50 2.07 -6.48
C SER A 75 7.15 2.62 -5.98
N GLN A 76 6.03 2.11 -6.46
CA GLN A 76 4.71 2.47 -5.91
C GLN A 76 4.47 1.83 -4.55
N VAL A 77 3.44 2.32 -3.86
CA VAL A 77 3.07 1.87 -2.51
C VAL A 77 1.84 0.98 -2.59
N VAL A 78 1.91 -0.19 -1.95
CA VAL A 78 0.77 -1.07 -1.68
C VAL A 78 0.39 -0.96 -0.21
N THR A 79 -0.92 -0.97 0.07
CA THR A 79 -1.44 -1.01 1.44
C THR A 79 -2.19 -2.31 1.65
N TYR A 80 -1.85 -3.02 2.71
CA TYR A 80 -2.58 -4.20 3.16
C TYR A 80 -3.40 -3.87 4.39
N ARG A 81 -4.59 -4.45 4.45
CA ARG A 81 -5.39 -4.54 5.66
C ARG A 81 -5.50 -6.01 6.06
N THR A 82 -5.17 -6.30 7.31
CA THR A 82 -5.36 -7.63 7.89
C THR A 82 -6.31 -7.52 9.06
N THR A 83 -7.42 -8.26 9.01
CA THR A 83 -8.42 -8.32 10.08
C THR A 83 -8.39 -9.69 10.73
N ILE A 84 -8.24 -9.72 12.05
CA ILE A 84 -8.30 -10.92 12.87
C ILE A 84 -9.58 -10.85 13.68
N SER A 85 -10.41 -11.87 13.56
CA SER A 85 -11.68 -12.02 14.30
C SER A 85 -11.74 -13.39 14.96
N ALA A 86 -12.55 -13.53 16.00
CA ALA A 86 -12.85 -14.83 16.60
C ALA A 86 -14.19 -15.36 16.05
N THR A 87 -14.20 -16.63 15.65
CA THR A 87 -15.41 -17.32 15.17
C THR A 87 -16.23 -17.94 16.30
N GLY A 88 -15.71 -17.92 17.54
CA GLY A 88 -16.36 -18.46 18.73
C GLY A 88 -15.45 -18.34 19.95
N ALA A 89 -15.90 -18.92 21.07
CA ALA A 89 -15.11 -18.98 22.29
C ALA A 89 -13.86 -19.89 22.11
N PRO A 90 -12.83 -19.70 22.94
CA PRO A 90 -12.65 -18.67 23.95
C PRO A 90 -12.17 -17.33 23.38
N VAL A 91 -12.21 -16.28 24.20
CA VAL A 91 -11.53 -15.00 23.92
C VAL A 91 -10.05 -15.25 23.71
N ARG A 92 -9.44 -14.57 22.74
CA ARG A 92 -8.02 -14.68 22.43
C ARG A 92 -7.30 -13.35 22.66
N ILE A 93 -6.07 -13.44 23.08
CA ILE A 93 -5.15 -12.31 23.17
C ILE A 93 -4.07 -12.50 22.10
N ILE A 94 -4.00 -11.56 21.18
CA ILE A 94 -2.97 -11.54 20.13
C ILE A 94 -1.79 -10.75 20.69
N ASN A 95 -0.63 -11.43 20.81
CA ASN A 95 0.59 -10.85 21.37
C ASN A 95 1.51 -10.28 20.31
N ARG A 96 1.51 -10.90 19.13
CA ARG A 96 2.39 -10.50 18.03
C ARG A 96 1.73 -10.76 16.69
N ILE A 97 1.96 -9.84 15.79
CA ILE A 97 1.66 -9.95 14.37
C ILE A 97 2.97 -9.71 13.62
N THR A 98 3.26 -10.52 12.60
CA THR A 98 4.39 -10.29 11.71
C THR A 98 3.89 -10.27 10.26
N ASP A 99 4.18 -9.20 9.57
CA ASP A 99 3.93 -9.07 8.14
C ASP A 99 5.23 -9.41 7.40
N HIS A 100 5.16 -10.37 6.49
CA HIS A 100 6.30 -10.89 5.72
C HIS A 100 6.38 -10.26 4.34
N PHE A 101 6.33 -8.90 4.28
CA PHE A 101 6.42 -8.15 3.03
C PHE A 101 7.42 -7.01 3.17
N GLY A 102 8.45 -6.99 2.32
CA GLY A 102 9.54 -6.01 2.41
C GLY A 102 9.14 -4.61 1.97
N GLY A 103 9.94 -3.60 2.37
CA GLY A 103 9.75 -2.21 1.96
C GLY A 103 8.75 -1.43 2.84
N TYR A 104 8.68 -1.74 4.13
CA TYR A 104 7.83 -1.01 5.10
C TYR A 104 7.98 0.50 4.97
N VAL A 105 6.84 1.21 4.88
CA VAL A 105 6.80 2.68 4.86
C VAL A 105 6.67 3.19 6.29
N PRO A 106 7.66 3.90 6.83
CA PRO A 106 7.61 4.41 8.21
C PRO A 106 6.36 5.27 8.47
N GLY A 107 5.73 5.06 9.63
CA GLY A 107 4.54 5.80 10.04
C GLY A 107 3.24 5.40 9.33
N SER A 108 3.25 4.41 8.43
CA SER A 108 2.04 3.96 7.73
C SER A 108 1.19 2.96 8.52
N ALA A 109 1.76 2.34 9.55
CA ALA A 109 1.07 1.27 10.25
C ALA A 109 0.07 1.81 11.28
N LYS A 110 -1.16 1.28 11.23
CA LYS A 110 -2.25 1.57 12.16
C LYS A 110 -2.86 0.28 12.67
N ILE A 111 -3.13 0.24 13.96
CA ILE A 111 -3.89 -0.85 14.57
C ILE A 111 -5.21 -0.31 15.10
N THR A 112 -6.30 -1.00 14.75
CA THR A 112 -7.62 -0.80 15.36
C THR A 112 -7.94 -2.03 16.17
N ALA A 113 -8.12 -1.84 17.49
CA ALA A 113 -8.37 -2.93 18.42
C ALA A 113 -9.29 -2.49 19.55
N TRP A 114 -9.90 -3.47 20.22
CA TRP A 114 -10.70 -3.22 21.41
C TRP A 114 -9.80 -2.87 22.60
N ARG A 115 -10.00 -1.67 23.17
CA ARG A 115 -9.31 -1.20 24.37
C ARG A 115 -10.23 -0.30 25.20
N ASP A 116 -10.22 -0.45 26.51
CA ASP A 116 -10.95 0.41 27.46
C ASP A 116 -12.43 0.60 27.09
N GLY A 117 -13.09 -0.49 26.71
CA GLY A 117 -14.54 -0.47 26.45
C GLY A 117 -14.95 -0.02 25.04
N SER A 118 -14.02 0.24 24.11
CA SER A 118 -14.32 0.65 22.73
C SER A 118 -13.26 0.21 21.73
N MET A 119 -13.61 0.23 20.43
CA MET A 119 -12.64 0.11 19.35
C MET A 119 -11.83 1.40 19.23
N LYS A 120 -10.52 1.30 19.28
CA LYS A 120 -9.59 2.44 19.15
C LYS A 120 -8.59 2.20 18.05
N THR A 121 -8.29 3.25 17.30
CA THR A 121 -7.25 3.23 16.27
C THR A 121 -6.03 4.01 16.75
N GLU A 122 -4.87 3.40 16.63
CA GLU A 122 -3.59 4.00 17.00
C GLU A 122 -2.52 3.75 15.93
N ASN A 123 -1.58 4.70 15.78
CA ASN A 123 -0.39 4.48 14.99
C ASN A 123 0.57 3.58 15.77
N VAL A 124 1.17 2.62 15.08
CA VAL A 124 2.13 1.68 15.68
C VAL A 124 3.41 1.65 14.88
N THR A 125 4.52 1.36 15.56
CA THR A 125 5.83 1.22 14.92
C THR A 125 6.29 -0.21 15.05
N PRO A 126 6.55 -0.93 13.94
CA PRO A 126 7.06 -2.29 14.00
C PRO A 126 8.54 -2.34 14.32
N THR A 127 9.00 -3.49 14.79
CA THR A 127 10.40 -3.90 14.66
C THR A 127 10.58 -4.48 13.28
N VAL A 128 11.45 -3.85 12.45
CA VAL A 128 11.72 -4.30 11.09
C VAL A 128 13.00 -5.13 11.06
N MET A 129 12.93 -6.33 10.50
CA MET A 129 14.07 -7.23 10.31
C MET A 129 14.01 -7.86 8.91
N GLY A 130 14.87 -7.38 8.01
CA GLY A 130 14.83 -7.81 6.61
C GLY A 130 13.49 -7.42 5.94
N ARG A 131 12.72 -8.41 5.50
CA ARG A 131 11.40 -8.19 4.92
C ARG A 131 10.26 -8.18 5.95
N ASP A 132 10.56 -8.53 7.20
CA ASP A 132 9.55 -8.71 8.24
C ASP A 132 9.30 -7.42 9.01
N ALA A 133 8.03 -7.07 9.19
CA ALA A 133 7.56 -6.00 10.07
C ALA A 133 6.75 -6.62 11.22
N ALA A 134 7.33 -6.65 12.42
CA ALA A 134 6.74 -7.27 13.60
C ALA A 134 6.12 -6.23 14.55
N PHE A 135 4.86 -6.41 14.88
CA PHE A 135 4.08 -5.61 15.80
C PHE A 135 3.79 -6.42 17.06
N SER A 136 4.12 -5.89 18.24
CA SER A 136 3.86 -6.52 19.52
C SER A 136 2.83 -5.74 20.32
N GLY A 137 1.95 -6.45 21.01
CA GLY A 137 0.90 -5.85 21.84
C GLY A 137 0.11 -6.91 22.60
N ASN A 138 -1.01 -6.49 23.21
CA ASN A 138 -1.96 -7.37 23.87
C ASN A 138 -3.36 -6.98 23.38
N TRP A 139 -3.76 -7.53 22.24
CA TRP A 139 -5.03 -7.17 21.61
C TRP A 139 -6.06 -8.27 21.82
N THR A 140 -7.15 -7.90 22.45
CA THR A 140 -8.27 -8.82 22.71
C THR A 140 -9.12 -9.00 21.45
N VAL A 141 -9.32 -10.26 21.05
CA VAL A 141 -10.21 -10.67 19.97
C VAL A 141 -11.27 -11.62 20.53
N SER A 142 -12.55 -11.35 20.23
CA SER A 142 -13.67 -12.13 20.72
C SER A 142 -14.83 -12.09 19.74
N SER A 143 -15.58 -13.19 19.64
CA SER A 143 -16.86 -13.21 18.94
C SER A 143 -17.92 -12.35 19.63
N ASP A 144 -17.77 -12.15 20.95
CA ASP A 144 -18.71 -11.34 21.73
C ASP A 144 -18.44 -9.85 21.52
N GLY A 145 -19.47 -9.12 21.09
CA GLY A 145 -19.39 -7.68 20.86
C GLY A 145 -18.49 -7.25 19.71
N GLY A 146 -18.15 -8.15 18.79
CA GLY A 146 -17.42 -7.81 17.57
C GLY A 146 -15.99 -7.29 17.82
N LYS A 147 -15.33 -7.77 18.88
CA LYS A 147 -13.95 -7.36 19.20
C LYS A 147 -12.96 -7.96 18.21
N THR A 148 -12.63 -7.19 17.20
CA THR A 148 -11.68 -7.54 16.16
C THR A 148 -10.37 -6.79 16.33
N LEU A 149 -9.32 -7.29 15.67
CA LEU A 149 -8.06 -6.61 15.52
C LEU A 149 -7.81 -6.36 14.03
N THR A 150 -7.60 -5.11 13.64
CA THR A 150 -7.28 -4.74 12.27
C THR A 150 -5.92 -4.05 12.24
N LEU A 151 -5.01 -4.55 11.38
CA LEU A 151 -3.75 -3.92 11.05
C LEU A 151 -3.82 -3.38 9.62
N GLU A 152 -3.60 -2.08 9.44
CA GLU A 152 -3.32 -1.47 8.14
C GLU A 152 -1.86 -1.09 8.07
N VAL A 153 -1.18 -1.44 6.98
CA VAL A 153 0.24 -1.15 6.80
C VAL A 153 0.58 -1.00 5.32
N SER A 154 1.47 -0.06 5.01
CA SER A 154 1.89 0.21 3.63
C SER A 154 3.34 -0.18 3.40
N TYR A 155 3.61 -0.66 2.18
CA TYR A 155 4.91 -1.08 1.71
C TYR A 155 5.23 -0.42 0.39
N ARG A 156 6.46 0.04 0.23
CA ARG A 156 6.97 0.53 -1.04
C ARG A 156 7.57 -0.64 -1.81
N LEU A 157 7.10 -0.82 -3.02
CA LEU A 157 7.70 -1.80 -3.95
C LEU A 157 9.14 -1.39 -4.29
N GLY A 158 9.99 -2.36 -4.54
CA GLY A 158 11.36 -2.11 -4.99
C GLY A 158 11.41 -1.27 -6.28
N GLY A 159 12.58 -0.66 -6.56
CA GLY A 159 12.79 0.05 -7.81
C GLY A 159 12.90 -0.89 -9.02
N LEU A 160 13.03 -0.31 -10.22
CA LEU A 160 13.12 -1.04 -11.50
C LEU A 160 14.15 -2.17 -11.52
N ALA A 161 15.30 -1.94 -10.90
CA ALA A 161 16.38 -2.94 -10.85
C ALA A 161 16.05 -4.19 -10.02
N ALA A 162 15.00 -4.13 -9.17
CA ALA A 162 14.58 -5.25 -8.34
C ALA A 162 13.67 -6.24 -9.09
N PHE A 163 13.21 -5.88 -10.30
CA PHE A 163 12.16 -6.62 -10.96
C PHE A 163 12.53 -7.01 -12.38
N PRO A 164 12.25 -8.26 -12.82
CA PRO A 164 12.47 -8.67 -14.20
C PRO A 164 11.51 -7.92 -15.14
N ALA A 165 11.92 -7.70 -16.37
CA ALA A 165 11.04 -7.19 -17.41
C ALA A 165 9.89 -8.17 -17.69
N GLY A 166 8.72 -7.64 -18.03
CA GLY A 166 7.52 -8.44 -18.30
C GLY A 166 6.56 -8.54 -17.11
N GLY A 167 6.89 -7.87 -16.02
CA GLY A 167 6.08 -7.88 -14.80
C GLY A 167 6.15 -9.20 -14.03
N PHE A 168 5.68 -9.19 -12.81
CA PHE A 168 5.58 -10.41 -12.00
C PHE A 168 4.60 -10.23 -10.84
N VAL A 169 4.25 -11.34 -10.20
CA VAL A 169 3.30 -11.36 -9.08
C VAL A 169 4.05 -11.51 -7.77
N LEU A 170 3.80 -10.60 -6.84
CA LEU A 170 4.20 -10.70 -5.45
C LEU A 170 3.07 -11.33 -4.63
N ASP A 171 3.42 -12.25 -3.77
CA ASP A 171 2.50 -12.78 -2.76
C ASP A 171 2.93 -12.30 -1.38
N SER A 172 1.95 -12.01 -0.52
CA SER A 172 2.19 -11.54 0.83
C SER A 172 2.10 -12.67 1.84
N GLY A 173 2.98 -12.65 2.87
CA GLY A 173 2.93 -13.55 4.00
C GLY A 173 2.48 -12.84 5.28
N PHE A 174 2.00 -13.63 6.25
CA PHE A 174 1.51 -13.13 7.52
C PHE A 174 1.67 -14.17 8.63
N SER A 175 1.99 -13.71 9.84
CA SER A 175 2.03 -14.57 11.03
C SER A 175 1.28 -13.94 12.19
N VAL A 176 0.66 -14.78 12.99
CA VAL A 176 -0.05 -14.43 14.21
C VAL A 176 0.45 -15.28 15.36
N GLN A 177 0.71 -14.63 16.49
CA GLN A 177 0.96 -15.30 17.77
C GLN A 177 -0.16 -14.93 18.75
N ALA A 178 -0.83 -15.95 19.28
CA ALA A 178 -1.94 -15.77 20.22
C ALA A 178 -1.71 -16.64 21.47
N ASP A 179 -2.16 -16.12 22.62
CA ASP A 179 -2.12 -16.84 23.89
C ASP A 179 -2.85 -18.17 23.80
N GLY A 180 -2.18 -19.23 24.26
CA GLY A 180 -2.69 -20.59 24.25
C GLY A 180 -2.72 -21.28 22.89
N LEU A 181 -2.37 -20.59 21.79
CA LEU A 181 -2.31 -21.17 20.45
C LEU A 181 -0.89 -21.23 19.87
N GLY A 182 0.03 -20.39 20.37
CA GLY A 182 1.36 -20.27 19.80
C GLY A 182 1.40 -19.42 18.52
N LEU A 183 2.41 -19.67 17.68
CA LEU A 183 2.64 -18.97 16.42
C LEU A 183 2.05 -19.76 15.25
N LYS A 184 1.29 -19.08 14.41
CA LYS A 184 0.85 -19.59 13.11
C LYS A 184 1.34 -18.67 12.00
N THR A 185 1.89 -19.27 10.95
CA THR A 185 2.43 -18.58 9.78
C THR A 185 1.75 -19.05 8.51
N TRP A 186 1.39 -18.10 7.65
CA TRP A 186 1.00 -18.28 6.26
C TRP A 186 1.94 -17.44 5.40
N ASP A 187 2.89 -18.07 4.73
CA ASP A 187 3.85 -17.40 3.86
C ASP A 187 4.20 -18.30 2.67
N PRO A 188 3.51 -18.11 1.53
CA PRO A 188 2.56 -17.05 1.21
C PRO A 188 1.15 -17.26 1.80
N MET A 189 0.37 -16.17 1.92
CA MET A 189 -1.04 -16.20 2.32
C MET A 189 -2.02 -16.17 1.13
N GLY A 190 -1.50 -15.99 -0.09
CA GLY A 190 -2.32 -15.98 -1.32
C GLY A 190 -2.90 -14.63 -1.70
N VAL A 191 -2.57 -13.55 -0.98
CA VAL A 191 -2.94 -12.18 -1.36
C VAL A 191 -1.87 -11.58 -2.25
N LYS A 192 -2.24 -11.28 -3.50
CA LYS A 192 -1.31 -11.00 -4.57
C LYS A 192 -1.36 -9.56 -5.05
N VAL A 193 -0.21 -9.07 -5.47
CA VAL A 193 -0.03 -7.80 -6.18
C VAL A 193 0.75 -8.08 -7.45
N THR A 194 0.22 -7.63 -8.59
CA THR A 194 0.95 -7.67 -9.86
C THR A 194 1.81 -6.41 -9.98
N VAL A 195 3.12 -6.61 -10.15
CA VAL A 195 4.04 -5.53 -10.52
C VAL A 195 4.17 -5.55 -12.03
N ARG A 196 3.66 -4.51 -12.69
CA ARG A 196 3.72 -4.34 -14.14
C ARG A 196 4.96 -3.58 -14.56
N ASP A 197 5.31 -3.65 -15.82
CA ASP A 197 6.31 -2.76 -16.38
C ASP A 197 5.87 -1.30 -16.23
N PRO A 198 6.81 -0.39 -15.94
CA PRO A 198 6.51 1.03 -15.87
C PRO A 198 6.12 1.55 -17.26
N ASN A 199 5.19 2.49 -17.31
CA ASN A 199 4.93 3.24 -18.53
C ASN A 199 6.05 4.27 -18.80
N ALA A 200 6.02 4.91 -19.98
CA ALA A 200 7.09 5.84 -20.39
C ALA A 200 7.27 7.03 -19.42
N ILE A 201 6.19 7.49 -18.78
CA ILE A 201 6.24 8.61 -17.83
C ILE A 201 6.87 8.17 -16.52
N GLU A 202 6.45 7.03 -15.97
CA GLU A 202 7.04 6.44 -14.76
C GLU A 202 8.53 6.10 -14.95
N LEU A 203 8.89 5.69 -16.16
CA LEU A 203 10.29 5.44 -16.52
C LEU A 203 11.10 6.74 -16.51
N VAL A 204 10.56 7.82 -17.09
CA VAL A 204 11.23 9.14 -17.11
C VAL A 204 11.35 9.70 -15.69
N GLU A 205 10.31 9.59 -14.87
CA GLU A 205 10.36 10.01 -13.47
C GLU A 205 11.42 9.24 -12.68
N SER A 206 11.50 7.91 -12.86
CA SER A 206 12.51 7.08 -12.18
C SER A 206 13.92 7.36 -12.65
N LEU A 207 14.13 7.59 -13.93
CA LEU A 207 15.42 7.96 -14.53
C LEU A 207 15.80 9.41 -14.22
N GLY A 208 14.82 10.32 -14.16
CA GLY A 208 15.03 11.72 -13.82
C GLY A 208 15.60 11.89 -12.43
N TRP A 209 15.12 11.15 -11.46
CA TRP A 209 15.70 11.09 -10.12
C TRP A 209 17.13 10.55 -10.13
N TRP A 210 17.39 9.52 -10.91
CA TRP A 210 18.73 8.94 -11.02
C TRP A 210 19.70 9.90 -11.73
N ALA A 211 19.25 10.57 -12.78
CA ALA A 211 20.06 11.56 -13.52
C ALA A 211 20.36 12.80 -12.68
N LEU A 212 19.42 13.23 -11.80
CA LEU A 212 19.64 14.32 -10.85
C LEU A 212 20.63 13.92 -9.74
N CYS A 213 20.67 12.64 -9.36
CA CYS A 213 21.59 12.14 -8.35
C CYS A 213 22.98 11.82 -8.86
N THR A 214 23.14 11.54 -10.17
CA THR A 214 24.43 11.16 -10.80
C THR A 214 25.04 12.27 -11.66
N GLY A 215 24.30 13.36 -11.91
CA GLY A 215 24.78 14.49 -12.74
C GLY A 215 25.86 15.29 -12.04
N ASP A 216 27.02 15.38 -12.65
CA ASP A 216 28.14 16.24 -12.25
C ASP A 216 27.67 17.68 -12.05
N GLY A 217 27.46 18.11 -10.83
CA GLY A 217 27.32 19.52 -10.52
C GLY A 217 26.28 19.97 -9.48
N LEU A 218 25.38 19.12 -9.02
CA LEU A 218 24.47 19.47 -7.93
C LEU A 218 24.67 18.48 -6.76
N ASN A 219 25.37 18.93 -5.72
CA ASN A 219 25.50 18.23 -4.44
C ASN A 219 24.14 18.18 -3.73
N ILE A 220 23.17 17.45 -4.28
CA ILE A 220 21.95 17.13 -3.59
C ILE A 220 22.18 15.77 -2.92
N PRO A 221 22.16 15.69 -1.58
CA PRO A 221 22.27 14.40 -0.91
C PRO A 221 21.03 13.57 -1.26
N CYS A 222 21.17 12.60 -2.13
CA CYS A 222 20.16 11.57 -2.34
C CYS A 222 20.12 10.74 -1.06
N GLY A 223 19.15 11.01 -0.19
CA GLY A 223 19.01 10.39 1.10
C GLY A 223 18.93 8.87 0.98
N SER A 224 19.76 8.21 1.75
CA SER A 224 19.73 6.79 2.10
C SER A 224 18.53 6.47 2.98
#